data_c26efa1e8d279f7601d474d1d5122f5c
#
_entry.id   c26efa1e8d279f7601d474d1d5122f5c
#
_cell.length_a   1.000
_cell.length_b   1.000
_cell.length_c   1.000
_cell.angle_alpha   90.00
_cell.angle_beta   90.00
_cell.angle_gamma   90.00
#
_symmetry.space_group_name_H-M   'P 1'
#
loop_
_entity.id
_entity.type
_entity.pdbx_description
1 polymer ?
#
loop_
_entity_poly.entity_id
_entity_poly.type
_entity_poly.pdbx_seq_one_letter_code
_entity_poly.pdbx_strand_id
1 'polypeptide(L)'
;DETEVQGKPVEAWIAAMEAGLAARDTVTIRTRTCAFGVYDHGYVLADERVADHTPGDGRPKHRLWRIRAGRIITATGAIERPLSFAGNDKPGVMLASAVRDYVVNWAVSPGDRTVIVTNNDDAYRTALVLADAGLVVPAVIDARPSVDGPLAQAVRARGIRVIEGRGIAKVKGGKRVAGVVTCAQAGEGAPLEDIPCEVVAMSGGWSPVVHLWSHCGGKLLWDDARAMFRPDATRPPTGADGQAMAVATGAANGMLMTAEVLADAHAAAGGTGPAPGADGPDEAPIQPVWMMPQGAGYAKRSKAWLDFQNDVKVSDIQLAAQEGYESVEHAKRYTTLGMATDQGKLSNINGLGVLADALGQEIPQVGTTTFR
;
A
#
# COMPACT_ATOMS: atom_id res chain seq x y z
N ASP A 1 0.61 -19.43 -1.63
CA ASP A 1 1.45 -18.41 -2.26
C ASP A 1 2.26 -19.08 -3.37
N GLU A 2 2.35 -18.47 -4.54
CA GLU A 2 3.02 -19.03 -5.74
C GLU A 2 4.54 -18.97 -5.62
N THR A 3 5.05 -18.35 -4.57
CA THR A 3 6.48 -18.07 -4.39
C THR A 3 7.17 -19.16 -3.60
N GLU A 4 8.24 -19.72 -4.17
CA GLU A 4 9.18 -20.57 -3.48
C GLU A 4 10.47 -19.80 -3.18
N VAL A 5 11.06 -20.05 -2.02
CA VAL A 5 12.38 -19.53 -1.62
C VAL A 5 13.31 -20.71 -1.42
N GLN A 6 14.39 -20.76 -2.20
CA GLN A 6 15.35 -21.86 -2.18
C GLN A 6 14.68 -23.25 -2.35
N GLY A 7 13.67 -23.35 -3.22
CA GLY A 7 12.93 -24.59 -3.50
C GLY A 7 12.00 -25.05 -2.36
N LYS A 8 11.60 -24.13 -1.48
CA LYS A 8 10.62 -24.40 -0.41
C LYS A 8 9.49 -23.39 -0.48
N PRO A 9 8.24 -23.79 -0.15
CA PRO A 9 7.17 -22.82 0.05
C PRO A 9 7.60 -21.71 1.00
N VAL A 10 7.24 -20.47 0.70
CA VAL A 10 7.71 -19.29 1.42
C VAL A 10 7.39 -19.35 2.92
N GLU A 11 6.23 -19.87 3.29
CA GLU A 11 5.82 -20.03 4.69
C GLU A 11 6.73 -21.00 5.44
N ALA A 12 7.10 -22.11 4.81
CA ALA A 12 8.01 -23.08 5.40
C ALA A 12 9.43 -22.52 5.54
N TRP A 13 9.87 -21.71 4.58
CA TRP A 13 11.17 -21.03 4.66
C TRP A 13 11.16 -19.98 5.79
N ILE A 14 10.11 -19.16 5.91
CA ILE A 14 9.96 -18.17 6.99
C ILE A 14 9.98 -18.88 8.35
N ALA A 15 9.19 -19.94 8.55
CA ALA A 15 9.14 -20.67 9.81
C ALA A 15 10.52 -21.25 10.21
N ALA A 16 11.29 -21.72 9.22
CA ALA A 16 12.65 -22.22 9.47
C ALA A 16 13.61 -21.10 9.90
N MET A 17 13.50 -19.90 9.28
CA MET A 17 14.29 -18.73 9.66
C MET A 17 13.94 -18.24 11.07
N GLU A 18 12.66 -18.14 11.40
CA GLU A 18 12.21 -17.75 12.74
C GLU A 18 12.71 -18.72 13.81
N ALA A 19 12.60 -20.03 13.58
CA ALA A 19 13.12 -21.04 14.50
C ALA A 19 14.65 -20.93 14.66
N GLY A 20 15.38 -20.70 13.57
CA GLY A 20 16.83 -20.48 13.60
C GLY A 20 17.26 -19.23 14.38
N LEU A 21 16.49 -18.15 14.28
CA LEU A 21 16.72 -16.91 15.05
C LEU A 21 16.39 -17.10 16.53
N ALA A 22 15.27 -17.73 16.85
CA ALA A 22 14.83 -17.98 18.22
C ALA A 22 15.81 -18.90 19.01
N ALA A 23 16.54 -19.75 18.31
CA ALA A 23 17.55 -20.63 18.90
C ALA A 23 18.87 -19.94 19.27
N ARG A 24 19.03 -18.64 18.96
CA ARG A 24 20.28 -17.89 19.21
C ARG A 24 20.16 -17.03 20.46
N ASP A 25 21.04 -17.23 21.44
CA ASP A 25 21.08 -16.43 22.69
C ASP A 25 21.35 -14.93 22.46
N THR A 26 21.95 -14.59 21.32
CA THR A 26 22.26 -13.19 20.95
C THR A 26 21.09 -12.47 20.27
N VAL A 27 19.99 -13.16 20.00
CA VAL A 27 18.81 -12.61 19.32
C VAL A 27 17.64 -12.46 20.29
N THR A 28 17.05 -11.29 20.33
CA THR A 28 15.82 -11.04 21.08
C THR A 28 14.69 -10.69 20.12
N ILE A 29 13.70 -11.58 20.01
CA ILE A 29 12.48 -11.35 19.23
C ILE A 29 11.39 -10.82 20.18
N ARG A 30 10.76 -9.70 19.80
CA ARG A 30 9.63 -9.11 20.55
C ARG A 30 8.41 -9.07 19.64
N THR A 31 7.52 -10.02 19.81
CA THR A 31 6.18 -10.00 19.19
C THR A 31 5.27 -9.00 19.92
N ARG A 32 4.16 -8.58 19.28
CA ARG A 32 3.21 -7.60 19.82
C ARG A 32 3.87 -6.27 20.25
N THR A 33 5.00 -5.91 19.57
CA THR A 33 5.81 -4.73 19.90
C THR A 33 5.92 -3.86 18.65
N CYS A 34 5.46 -2.63 18.74
CA CYS A 34 5.47 -1.67 17.65
C CYS A 34 6.52 -0.59 17.90
N ALA A 35 7.51 -0.47 17.02
CA ALA A 35 8.40 0.69 17.02
C ALA A 35 7.65 1.88 16.41
N PHE A 36 7.49 2.96 17.16
CA PHE A 36 6.72 4.12 16.76
C PHE A 36 7.55 5.41 16.63
N GLY A 37 8.83 5.38 17.00
CA GLY A 37 9.72 6.53 16.84
C GLY A 37 11.18 6.13 16.75
N VAL A 38 11.89 6.80 15.85
CA VAL A 38 13.36 6.73 15.73
C VAL A 38 13.88 8.17 15.78
N TYR A 39 14.84 8.40 16.67
CA TYR A 39 15.39 9.72 16.98
C TYR A 39 16.91 9.71 16.86
N ASP A 40 17.52 10.86 17.09
CA ASP A 40 18.96 11.07 17.01
C ASP A 40 19.74 10.04 17.85
N HIS A 41 20.95 9.73 17.39
CA HIS A 41 21.87 8.82 18.05
C HIS A 41 21.35 7.38 18.24
N GLY A 42 20.56 6.88 17.27
CA GLY A 42 20.03 5.51 17.31
C GLY A 42 19.03 5.25 18.43
N TYR A 43 18.32 6.28 18.89
CA TYR A 43 17.32 6.13 19.94
C TYR A 43 15.97 5.72 19.35
N VAL A 44 15.54 4.50 19.69
CA VAL A 44 14.27 3.91 19.23
C VAL A 44 13.32 3.76 20.39
N LEU A 45 12.05 4.16 20.16
CA LEU A 45 10.95 3.91 21.08
C LEU A 45 10.02 2.84 20.51
N ALA A 46 9.66 1.86 21.34
CA ALA A 46 8.70 0.83 20.97
C ALA A 46 7.73 0.54 22.11
N ASP A 47 6.47 0.29 21.78
CA ASP A 47 5.41 -0.10 22.69
C ASP A 47 5.14 -1.60 22.57
N GLU A 48 5.38 -2.33 23.64
CA GLU A 48 5.06 -3.75 23.79
C GLU A 48 3.70 -3.90 24.46
N ARG A 49 2.76 -4.54 23.80
CA ARG A 49 1.45 -4.92 24.34
C ARG A 49 1.59 -6.21 25.14
N VAL A 50 1.80 -6.08 26.47
CA VAL A 50 2.15 -7.20 27.35
C VAL A 50 0.91 -8.00 27.76
N ALA A 51 -0.06 -7.32 28.40
CA ALA A 51 -1.23 -7.96 29.01
C ALA A 51 -2.55 -7.21 28.74
N ASP A 52 -2.62 -6.44 27.67
CA ASP A 52 -3.84 -5.75 27.23
C ASP A 52 -5.00 -6.71 26.91
N HIS A 53 -4.69 -7.95 26.55
CA HIS A 53 -5.64 -9.03 26.20
C HIS A 53 -6.00 -9.93 27.38
N THR A 54 -5.36 -9.78 28.56
CA THR A 54 -5.62 -10.56 29.78
C THR A 54 -5.84 -9.61 30.98
N PRO A 55 -6.95 -8.87 31.00
CA PRO A 55 -7.21 -7.93 32.10
C PRO A 55 -7.31 -8.67 33.44
N GLY A 56 -6.66 -8.10 34.48
CA GLY A 56 -6.70 -8.62 35.84
C GLY A 56 -5.59 -9.59 36.23
N ASP A 57 -4.62 -9.90 35.37
CA ASP A 57 -3.49 -10.79 35.67
C ASP A 57 -2.34 -10.12 36.49
N GLY A 58 -2.49 -8.85 36.84
CA GLY A 58 -1.51 -8.08 37.61
C GLY A 58 -0.29 -7.60 36.81
N ARG A 59 -0.15 -7.99 35.54
CA ARG A 59 0.93 -7.48 34.67
C ARG A 59 0.58 -6.11 34.11
N PRO A 60 1.59 -5.29 33.71
CA PRO A 60 1.34 -4.05 33.00
C PRO A 60 0.68 -4.34 31.64
N LYS A 61 -0.29 -3.52 31.25
CA LYS A 61 -0.91 -3.64 29.91
C LYS A 61 0.09 -3.40 28.79
N HIS A 62 0.93 -2.39 28.97
CA HIS A 62 1.93 -1.94 28.02
C HIS A 62 3.30 -1.78 28.68
N ARG A 63 4.36 -1.93 27.87
CA ARG A 63 5.75 -1.65 28.27
C ARG A 63 6.39 -0.78 27.20
N LEU A 64 6.91 0.37 27.62
CA LEU A 64 7.70 1.23 26.76
C LEU A 64 9.16 0.77 26.77
N TRP A 65 9.66 0.39 25.59
CA TRP A 65 11.06 0.10 25.35
C TRP A 65 11.79 1.36 24.90
N ARG A 66 12.95 1.59 25.50
CA ARG A 66 13.91 2.62 25.14
C ARG A 66 15.19 1.92 24.68
N ILE A 67 15.45 1.95 23.39
CA ILE A 67 16.52 1.18 22.77
C ILE A 67 17.56 2.15 22.26
N ARG A 68 18.85 1.88 22.55
CA ARG A 68 19.98 2.53 21.90
C ARG A 68 20.59 1.53 20.94
N ALA A 69 20.45 1.79 19.64
CA ALA A 69 20.93 0.92 18.59
C ALA A 69 22.19 1.50 17.95
N GLY A 70 23.20 0.66 17.72
CA GLY A 70 24.37 1.04 16.91
C GLY A 70 24.02 1.11 15.42
N ARG A 71 23.02 0.33 14.97
CA ARG A 71 22.49 0.33 13.61
C ARG A 71 21.03 -0.05 13.62
N ILE A 72 20.25 0.58 12.76
CA ILE A 72 18.82 0.32 12.60
C ILE A 72 18.56 -0.19 11.19
N ILE A 73 17.85 -1.30 11.06
CA ILE A 73 17.34 -1.81 9.78
C ILE A 73 15.81 -1.69 9.82
N THR A 74 15.25 -0.86 8.95
CA THR A 74 13.79 -0.72 8.82
C THR A 74 13.28 -1.64 7.73
N ALA A 75 12.59 -2.71 8.14
CA ALA A 75 11.91 -3.67 7.27
C ALA A 75 10.39 -3.57 7.46
N THR A 76 9.88 -2.34 7.45
CA THR A 76 8.50 -1.99 7.84
C THR A 76 7.45 -2.24 6.76
N GLY A 77 7.88 -2.69 5.58
CA GLY A 77 6.97 -3.04 4.50
C GLY A 77 6.38 -1.83 3.75
N ALA A 78 5.28 -2.07 3.06
CA ALA A 78 4.53 -1.06 2.32
C ALA A 78 3.02 -1.21 2.59
N ILE A 79 2.26 -0.15 2.37
CA ILE A 79 0.81 -0.10 2.53
C ILE A 79 0.18 0.03 1.14
N GLU A 80 -0.84 -0.78 0.86
CA GLU A 80 -1.60 -0.69 -0.37
C GLU A 80 -2.40 0.63 -0.44
N ARG A 81 -2.39 1.26 -1.61
CA ARG A 81 -3.12 2.50 -1.87
C ARG A 81 -4.53 2.24 -2.37
N PRO A 82 -5.52 3.00 -1.91
CA PRO A 82 -6.85 2.98 -2.51
C PRO A 82 -6.83 3.67 -3.89
N LEU A 83 -7.91 3.47 -4.65
CA LEU A 83 -8.24 4.22 -5.86
C LEU A 83 -9.40 5.17 -5.59
N SER A 84 -9.34 6.37 -6.17
CA SER A 84 -10.36 7.41 -5.95
C SER A 84 -11.36 7.43 -7.12
N PHE A 85 -12.58 6.93 -6.88
CA PHE A 85 -13.69 6.90 -7.83
C PHE A 85 -15.02 7.16 -7.13
N ALA A 86 -16.05 7.51 -7.90
CA ALA A 86 -17.35 7.88 -7.32
C ALA A 86 -17.99 6.72 -6.54
N GLY A 87 -18.14 6.91 -5.23
CA GLY A 87 -18.72 5.94 -4.29
C GLY A 87 -17.74 4.93 -3.73
N ASN A 88 -16.43 5.24 -3.73
CA ASN A 88 -15.40 4.39 -3.13
C ASN A 88 -15.46 4.34 -1.59
N ASP A 89 -16.35 5.12 -0.97
CA ASP A 89 -16.67 5.11 0.46
C ASP A 89 -17.77 4.10 0.86
N LYS A 90 -18.40 3.46 -0.13
CA LYS A 90 -19.49 2.52 0.19
C LYS A 90 -19.02 1.28 0.93
N PRO A 91 -19.76 0.82 1.98
CA PRO A 91 -19.50 -0.47 2.60
C PRO A 91 -19.51 -1.61 1.57
N GLY A 92 -18.38 -2.34 1.51
CA GLY A 92 -18.11 -3.35 0.49
C GLY A 92 -17.06 -2.91 -0.53
N VAL A 93 -16.60 -1.65 -0.51
CA VAL A 93 -15.37 -1.23 -1.18
C VAL A 93 -14.21 -1.40 -0.21
N MET A 94 -13.21 -2.19 -0.58
CA MET A 94 -12.08 -2.57 0.27
C MET A 94 -10.78 -2.61 -0.53
N LEU A 95 -9.64 -2.57 0.16
CA LEU A 95 -8.35 -2.84 -0.49
C LEU A 95 -8.27 -4.31 -0.92
N ALA A 96 -7.66 -4.58 -2.06
CA ALA A 96 -7.56 -5.93 -2.62
C ALA A 96 -6.74 -6.86 -1.73
N SER A 97 -5.64 -6.36 -1.15
CA SER A 97 -4.85 -7.13 -0.17
C SER A 97 -5.64 -7.46 1.09
N ALA A 98 -6.50 -6.55 1.57
CA ALA A 98 -7.34 -6.82 2.74
C ALA A 98 -8.39 -7.90 2.46
N VAL A 99 -9.01 -7.88 1.26
CA VAL A 99 -9.94 -8.96 0.85
C VAL A 99 -9.21 -10.30 0.81
N ARG A 100 -7.99 -10.33 0.22
CA ARG A 100 -7.13 -11.53 0.17
C ARG A 100 -6.77 -12.02 1.57
N ASP A 101 -6.38 -11.12 2.47
CA ASP A 101 -6.02 -11.44 3.86
C ASP A 101 -7.19 -12.07 4.63
N TYR A 102 -8.39 -11.52 4.52
CA TYR A 102 -9.59 -12.10 5.14
C TYR A 102 -9.84 -13.54 4.69
N VAL A 103 -9.67 -13.83 3.40
CA VAL A 103 -9.90 -15.18 2.87
C VAL A 103 -8.79 -16.14 3.30
N VAL A 104 -7.52 -15.74 3.14
CA VAL A 104 -6.38 -16.63 3.39
C VAL A 104 -6.15 -16.89 4.88
N ASN A 105 -6.12 -15.83 5.68
CA ASN A 105 -5.72 -15.94 7.09
C ASN A 105 -6.90 -16.17 8.04
N TRP A 106 -8.13 -15.81 7.62
CA TRP A 106 -9.30 -15.85 8.49
C TRP A 106 -10.42 -16.72 7.97
N ALA A 107 -10.32 -17.27 6.74
CA ALA A 107 -11.38 -18.01 6.06
C ALA A 107 -12.72 -17.27 6.05
N VAL A 108 -12.68 -15.94 5.88
CA VAL A 108 -13.84 -15.06 5.83
C VAL A 108 -13.93 -14.39 4.47
N SER A 109 -15.08 -14.47 3.81
CA SER A 109 -15.38 -13.71 2.59
C SER A 109 -16.19 -12.45 2.91
N PRO A 110 -15.77 -11.27 2.42
CA PRO A 110 -16.59 -10.05 2.52
C PRO A 110 -17.88 -10.10 1.70
N GLY A 111 -17.97 -10.99 0.72
CA GLY A 111 -19.13 -11.24 -0.14
C GLY A 111 -18.84 -12.31 -1.18
N ASP A 112 -19.87 -12.87 -1.80
CA ASP A 112 -19.74 -13.99 -2.74
C ASP A 112 -19.28 -13.58 -4.14
N ARG A 113 -19.48 -12.31 -4.51
CA ARG A 113 -19.15 -11.76 -5.84
C ARG A 113 -18.31 -10.52 -5.69
N THR A 114 -17.02 -10.63 -6.05
CA THR A 114 -16.04 -9.55 -5.93
C THR A 114 -15.53 -9.09 -7.29
N VAL A 115 -15.76 -7.82 -7.64
CA VAL A 115 -15.07 -7.16 -8.76
C VAL A 115 -13.75 -6.58 -8.25
N ILE A 116 -12.68 -6.79 -9.01
CA ILE A 116 -11.38 -6.21 -8.72
C ILE A 116 -11.16 -5.00 -9.62
N VAL A 117 -10.61 -3.91 -9.08
CA VAL A 117 -10.22 -2.72 -9.83
C VAL A 117 -8.78 -2.35 -9.49
N THR A 118 -7.95 -2.20 -10.51
CA THR A 118 -6.50 -2.05 -10.31
C THR A 118 -5.79 -1.24 -11.39
N ASN A 119 -4.54 -0.91 -11.11
CA ASN A 119 -3.55 -0.34 -12.01
C ASN A 119 -2.18 -1.06 -11.92
N ASN A 120 -2.15 -2.23 -11.28
CA ASN A 120 -0.94 -3.01 -11.00
C ASN A 120 -1.24 -4.52 -10.97
N ASP A 121 -0.21 -5.35 -10.94
CA ASP A 121 -0.35 -6.80 -11.05
C ASP A 121 -0.65 -7.50 -9.72
N ASP A 122 -0.33 -6.93 -8.55
CA ASP A 122 -0.57 -7.62 -7.26
C ASP A 122 -2.05 -7.96 -7.04
N ALA A 123 -2.96 -7.11 -7.52
CA ALA A 123 -4.40 -7.34 -7.37
C ALA A 123 -4.90 -8.60 -8.10
N TYR A 124 -4.18 -9.07 -9.12
CA TYR A 124 -4.51 -10.34 -9.81
C TYR A 124 -4.34 -11.54 -8.89
N ARG A 125 -3.41 -11.50 -7.93
CA ARG A 125 -3.29 -12.52 -6.88
C ARG A 125 -4.56 -12.63 -6.05
N THR A 126 -5.23 -11.50 -5.79
CA THR A 126 -6.53 -11.51 -5.10
C THR A 126 -7.59 -12.23 -5.94
N ALA A 127 -7.62 -12.03 -7.27
CA ALA A 127 -8.54 -12.75 -8.16
C ALA A 127 -8.32 -14.27 -8.11
N LEU A 128 -7.06 -14.71 -8.15
CA LEU A 128 -6.69 -16.13 -8.10
C LEU A 128 -7.09 -16.75 -6.75
N VAL A 129 -6.76 -16.11 -5.64
CA VAL A 129 -7.12 -16.57 -4.29
C VAL A 129 -8.64 -16.69 -4.11
N LEU A 130 -9.41 -15.71 -4.57
CA LEU A 130 -10.87 -15.76 -4.50
C LEU A 130 -11.42 -16.92 -5.34
N ALA A 131 -10.91 -17.13 -6.55
CA ALA A 131 -11.31 -18.23 -7.40
C ALA A 131 -10.98 -19.60 -6.77
N ASP A 132 -9.80 -19.75 -6.17
CA ASP A 132 -9.38 -20.96 -5.46
C ASP A 132 -10.23 -21.24 -4.21
N ALA A 133 -10.73 -20.19 -3.56
CA ALA A 133 -11.69 -20.29 -2.47
C ALA A 133 -13.14 -20.57 -2.94
N GLY A 134 -13.39 -20.71 -4.24
CA GLY A 134 -14.72 -20.96 -4.81
C GLY A 134 -15.62 -19.72 -4.88
N LEU A 135 -15.05 -18.53 -4.72
CA LEU A 135 -15.79 -17.26 -4.79
C LEU A 135 -15.84 -16.74 -6.24
N VAL A 136 -16.87 -15.98 -6.57
CA VAL A 136 -17.08 -15.48 -7.93
C VAL A 136 -16.35 -14.16 -8.15
N VAL A 137 -15.48 -14.14 -9.17
CA VAL A 137 -14.83 -12.90 -9.66
C VAL A 137 -15.40 -12.57 -11.05
N PRO A 138 -16.40 -11.70 -11.16
CA PRO A 138 -17.02 -11.36 -12.46
C PRO A 138 -16.05 -10.72 -13.43
N ALA A 139 -15.14 -9.88 -12.94
CA ALA A 139 -14.12 -9.22 -13.74
C ALA A 139 -12.98 -8.65 -12.88
N VAL A 140 -11.81 -8.54 -13.49
CA VAL A 140 -10.74 -7.61 -13.11
C VAL A 140 -10.80 -6.41 -14.04
N ILE A 141 -10.99 -5.22 -13.52
CA ILE A 141 -11.02 -3.95 -14.26
C ILE A 141 -9.65 -3.31 -14.08
N ASP A 142 -8.89 -3.23 -15.16
CA ASP A 142 -7.54 -2.68 -15.14
C ASP A 142 -7.50 -1.31 -15.84
N ALA A 143 -6.93 -0.32 -15.17
CA ALA A 143 -6.77 1.02 -15.71
C ALA A 143 -5.75 1.09 -16.84
N ARG A 144 -4.79 0.17 -16.87
CA ARG A 144 -3.75 0.08 -17.90
C ARG A 144 -4.37 -0.30 -19.25
N PRO A 145 -3.90 0.30 -20.36
CA PRO A 145 -4.48 0.08 -21.68
C PRO A 145 -4.24 -1.33 -22.23
N SER A 146 -3.21 -2.02 -21.74
CA SER A 146 -2.88 -3.40 -22.08
C SER A 146 -2.16 -4.09 -20.92
N VAL A 147 -2.53 -5.34 -20.65
CA VAL A 147 -1.95 -6.16 -19.57
C VAL A 147 -1.76 -7.59 -20.07
N ASP A 148 -0.53 -8.03 -20.20
CA ASP A 148 -0.17 -9.36 -20.71
C ASP A 148 0.85 -10.11 -19.83
N GLY A 149 0.99 -9.70 -18.57
CA GLY A 149 1.87 -10.35 -17.61
C GLY A 149 1.38 -11.74 -17.17
N PRO A 150 2.25 -12.55 -16.54
CA PRO A 150 1.95 -13.91 -16.13
C PRO A 150 0.71 -14.03 -15.21
N LEU A 151 0.53 -13.09 -14.28
CA LEU A 151 -0.63 -13.06 -13.38
C LEU A 151 -1.94 -12.78 -14.13
N ALA A 152 -1.93 -11.86 -15.09
CA ALA A 152 -3.11 -11.59 -15.92
C ALA A 152 -3.48 -12.79 -16.80
N GLN A 153 -2.47 -13.47 -17.35
CA GLN A 153 -2.69 -14.72 -18.12
C GLN A 153 -3.25 -15.83 -17.24
N ALA A 154 -2.75 -16.00 -16.01
CA ALA A 154 -3.28 -16.98 -15.05
C ALA A 154 -4.75 -16.70 -14.69
N VAL A 155 -5.12 -15.44 -14.49
CA VAL A 155 -6.52 -15.04 -14.25
C VAL A 155 -7.41 -15.33 -15.45
N ARG A 156 -6.95 -15.03 -16.67
CA ARG A 156 -7.70 -15.37 -17.90
C ARG A 156 -7.84 -16.89 -18.09
N ALA A 157 -6.82 -17.67 -17.73
CA ALA A 157 -6.86 -19.14 -17.79
C ALA A 157 -7.90 -19.74 -16.82
N ARG A 158 -8.26 -19.02 -15.73
CA ARG A 158 -9.36 -19.37 -14.82
C ARG A 158 -10.74 -18.94 -15.33
N GLY A 159 -10.84 -18.40 -16.56
CA GLY A 159 -12.09 -17.92 -17.15
C GLY A 159 -12.56 -16.57 -16.58
N ILE A 160 -11.74 -15.88 -15.81
CA ILE A 160 -12.05 -14.56 -15.25
C ILE A 160 -11.78 -13.50 -16.34
N ARG A 161 -12.74 -12.60 -16.54
CA ARG A 161 -12.61 -11.52 -17.52
C ARG A 161 -11.62 -10.46 -17.02
N VAL A 162 -10.68 -10.08 -17.89
CA VAL A 162 -9.80 -8.92 -17.68
C VAL A 162 -10.23 -7.82 -18.63
N ILE A 163 -10.62 -6.66 -18.11
CA ILE A 163 -11.18 -5.52 -18.85
C ILE A 163 -10.17 -4.37 -18.78
N GLU A 164 -9.40 -4.19 -19.83
CA GLU A 164 -8.28 -3.26 -19.93
C GLU A 164 -8.72 -1.84 -20.32
N GLY A 165 -7.92 -0.83 -19.91
CA GLY A 165 -8.19 0.58 -20.19
C GLY A 165 -9.48 1.10 -19.57
N ARG A 166 -9.94 0.48 -18.48
CA ARG A 166 -11.22 0.80 -17.84
C ARG A 166 -11.05 1.29 -16.41
N GLY A 167 -12.03 2.06 -16.00
CA GLY A 167 -12.21 2.53 -14.62
C GLY A 167 -13.65 2.41 -14.17
N ILE A 168 -13.90 2.86 -12.95
CA ILE A 168 -15.22 2.89 -12.32
C ILE A 168 -15.85 4.27 -12.52
N ALA A 169 -16.97 4.33 -13.24
CA ALA A 169 -17.77 5.55 -13.35
C ALA A 169 -18.54 5.84 -12.04
N LYS A 170 -19.03 4.80 -11.39
CA LYS A 170 -19.66 4.87 -10.06
C LYS A 170 -19.86 3.47 -9.46
N VAL A 171 -19.93 3.41 -8.15
CA VAL A 171 -20.38 2.24 -7.39
C VAL A 171 -21.89 2.32 -7.19
N LYS A 172 -22.61 1.24 -7.49
CA LYS A 172 -24.06 1.11 -7.29
C LYS A 172 -24.36 0.58 -5.89
N GLY A 173 -25.58 0.81 -5.47
CA GLY A 173 -26.13 0.36 -4.19
C GLY A 173 -26.45 1.53 -3.26
N GLY A 174 -27.29 1.25 -2.27
CA GLY A 174 -27.67 2.19 -1.22
C GLY A 174 -26.72 2.12 -0.02
N LYS A 175 -27.04 1.27 0.97
CA LYS A 175 -26.23 1.10 2.20
C LYS A 175 -24.94 0.29 2.01
N ARG A 176 -24.84 -0.48 0.93
CA ARG A 176 -23.66 -1.29 0.58
C ARG A 176 -23.57 -1.45 -0.93
N VAL A 177 -22.44 -1.95 -1.41
CA VAL A 177 -22.21 -2.27 -2.82
C VAL A 177 -23.26 -3.25 -3.34
N ALA A 178 -23.78 -2.97 -4.54
CA ALA A 178 -24.66 -3.87 -5.32
C ALA A 178 -24.18 -4.02 -6.78
N GLY A 179 -23.10 -3.36 -7.15
CA GLY A 179 -22.49 -3.42 -8.47
C GLY A 179 -21.63 -2.21 -8.78
N VAL A 180 -20.98 -2.24 -9.92
CA VAL A 180 -20.20 -1.14 -10.47
C VAL A 180 -20.65 -0.81 -11.89
N VAL A 181 -20.51 0.45 -12.27
CA VAL A 181 -20.63 0.89 -13.67
C VAL A 181 -19.24 1.22 -14.17
N THR A 182 -18.80 0.54 -15.23
CA THR A 182 -17.49 0.77 -15.84
C THR A 182 -17.51 1.94 -16.81
N CYS A 183 -16.34 2.51 -17.08
CA CYS A 183 -16.12 3.54 -18.09
C CYS A 183 -14.71 3.42 -18.68
N ALA A 184 -14.40 4.17 -19.73
CA ALA A 184 -13.02 4.32 -20.19
C ALA A 184 -12.20 5.08 -19.10
N GLN A 185 -10.99 4.59 -18.77
CA GLN A 185 -10.13 5.25 -17.76
C GLN A 185 -9.69 6.64 -18.23
N ALA A 186 -9.35 6.81 -19.49
CA ALA A 186 -8.96 8.11 -20.06
C ALA A 186 -10.15 9.05 -20.37
N GLY A 187 -11.40 8.60 -20.11
CA GLY A 187 -12.61 9.35 -20.45
C GLY A 187 -13.18 10.14 -19.27
N GLU A 188 -14.32 10.80 -19.53
CA GLU A 188 -15.08 11.57 -18.53
C GLU A 188 -16.03 10.72 -17.68
N GLY A 189 -16.05 9.41 -17.89
CA GLY A 189 -16.87 8.46 -17.15
C GLY A 189 -18.25 8.22 -17.76
N ALA A 190 -18.35 8.25 -19.11
CA ALA A 190 -19.52 7.75 -19.82
C ALA A 190 -19.73 6.25 -19.48
N PRO A 191 -20.92 5.83 -19.05
CA PRO A 191 -21.20 4.45 -18.70
C PRO A 191 -20.99 3.50 -19.89
N LEU A 192 -20.34 2.36 -19.64
CA LEU A 192 -20.12 1.33 -20.66
C LEU A 192 -20.78 0.00 -20.28
N GLU A 193 -20.53 -0.50 -19.09
CA GLU A 193 -21.06 -1.79 -18.65
C GLU A 193 -21.44 -1.73 -17.17
N ASP A 194 -22.50 -2.45 -16.81
CA ASP A 194 -22.96 -2.62 -15.44
C ASP A 194 -22.63 -4.03 -14.96
N ILE A 195 -21.79 -4.15 -13.94
CA ILE A 195 -21.34 -5.44 -13.41
C ILE A 195 -21.86 -5.60 -11.97
N PRO A 196 -22.81 -6.53 -11.73
CA PRO A 196 -23.31 -6.83 -10.39
C PRO A 196 -22.19 -7.43 -9.52
N CYS A 197 -22.03 -6.91 -8.31
CA CYS A 197 -21.11 -7.43 -7.31
C CYS A 197 -21.52 -6.96 -5.90
N GLU A 198 -21.00 -7.61 -4.88
CA GLU A 198 -21.21 -7.29 -3.46
C GLU A 198 -19.97 -6.62 -2.86
N VAL A 199 -18.82 -6.85 -3.46
CA VAL A 199 -17.53 -6.30 -3.04
C VAL A 199 -16.79 -5.70 -4.23
N VAL A 200 -16.13 -4.58 -4.00
CA VAL A 200 -15.14 -3.99 -4.90
C VAL A 200 -13.78 -4.05 -4.20
N ALA A 201 -12.89 -4.89 -4.69
CA ALA A 201 -11.52 -5.00 -4.20
C ALA A 201 -10.62 -4.08 -5.04
N MET A 202 -10.13 -3.00 -4.46
CA MET A 202 -9.33 -1.99 -5.18
C MET A 202 -7.85 -2.04 -4.81
N SER A 203 -6.97 -1.81 -5.79
CA SER A 203 -5.54 -1.63 -5.60
C SER A 203 -5.01 -0.52 -6.48
N GLY A 204 -4.48 0.53 -5.85
CA GLY A 204 -3.87 1.70 -6.51
C GLY A 204 -2.34 1.70 -6.48
N GLY A 205 -1.73 0.56 -6.14
CA GLY A 205 -0.30 0.41 -5.93
C GLY A 205 0.10 0.42 -4.47
N TRP A 206 1.37 0.63 -4.20
CA TRP A 206 1.95 0.48 -2.87
C TRP A 206 2.72 1.73 -2.44
N SER A 207 2.73 2.01 -1.15
CA SER A 207 3.51 3.10 -0.54
C SER A 207 4.41 2.55 0.55
N PRO A 208 5.74 2.65 0.43
CA PRO A 208 6.67 2.24 1.47
C PRO A 208 6.40 2.91 2.81
N VAL A 209 6.53 2.16 3.91
CA VAL A 209 6.38 2.67 5.28
C VAL A 209 7.68 3.32 5.72
N VAL A 210 7.82 4.63 5.47
CA VAL A 210 9.08 5.38 5.59
C VAL A 210 9.13 6.35 6.77
N HIS A 211 8.10 6.38 7.63
CA HIS A 211 8.04 7.36 8.71
C HIS A 211 9.21 7.23 9.71
N LEU A 212 9.62 6.01 10.09
CA LEU A 212 10.76 5.82 10.99
C LEU A 212 12.09 6.28 10.37
N TRP A 213 12.25 6.14 9.05
CA TRP A 213 13.36 6.68 8.30
C TRP A 213 13.37 8.22 8.33
N SER A 214 12.22 8.83 8.11
CA SER A 214 12.08 10.29 8.07
C SER A 214 12.18 10.94 9.45
N HIS A 215 11.77 10.26 10.53
CA HIS A 215 11.87 10.77 11.90
C HIS A 215 13.30 11.14 12.31
N CYS A 216 14.28 10.38 11.87
CA CYS A 216 15.70 10.61 12.17
C CYS A 216 16.45 11.35 11.05
N GLY A 217 15.74 12.06 10.18
CA GLY A 217 16.32 12.98 9.20
C GLY A 217 16.61 12.39 7.83
N GLY A 218 16.34 11.11 7.61
CA GLY A 218 16.48 10.46 6.30
C GLY A 218 15.61 11.12 5.25
N LYS A 219 16.14 11.29 4.04
CA LYS A 219 15.43 11.92 2.92
C LYS A 219 14.75 10.88 2.06
N LEU A 220 13.74 11.34 1.32
CA LEU A 220 12.99 10.53 0.38
C LEU A 220 13.26 11.00 -1.04
N LEU A 221 13.14 10.09 -1.99
CA LEU A 221 13.10 10.39 -3.42
C LEU A 221 11.81 9.80 -4.01
N TRP A 222 11.34 10.43 -5.05
CA TRP A 222 10.23 9.92 -5.85
C TRP A 222 10.75 8.94 -6.89
N ASP A 223 10.11 7.77 -7.00
CA ASP A 223 10.37 6.74 -8.00
C ASP A 223 9.20 6.72 -8.99
N ASP A 224 9.43 7.28 -10.18
CA ASP A 224 8.40 7.41 -11.22
C ASP A 224 7.94 6.04 -11.73
N ALA A 225 8.85 5.08 -11.85
CA ALA A 225 8.54 3.75 -12.38
C ALA A 225 7.62 2.95 -11.46
N ARG A 226 7.70 3.21 -10.15
CA ARG A 226 6.88 2.58 -9.12
C ARG A 226 5.80 3.50 -8.55
N ALA A 227 5.79 4.76 -8.97
CA ALA A 227 4.86 5.80 -8.51
C ALA A 227 4.80 5.89 -6.97
N MET A 228 5.96 5.95 -6.30
CA MET A 228 6.06 5.96 -4.83
C MET A 228 7.24 6.79 -4.33
N PHE A 229 7.13 7.28 -3.09
CA PHE A 229 8.29 7.76 -2.36
C PHE A 229 9.02 6.58 -1.71
N ARG A 230 10.33 6.55 -1.83
CA ARG A 230 11.19 5.58 -1.17
C ARG A 230 12.39 6.25 -0.49
N PRO A 231 13.06 5.58 0.46
CA PRO A 231 14.27 6.07 1.08
C PRO A 231 15.35 6.44 0.05
N ASP A 232 15.97 7.58 0.25
CA ASP A 232 17.14 8.00 -0.52
C ASP A 232 18.40 7.46 0.15
N ALA A 233 18.98 6.40 -0.39
CA ALA A 233 20.18 5.77 0.15
C ALA A 233 21.41 6.68 0.14
N THR A 234 21.41 7.76 -0.65
CA THR A 234 22.50 8.75 -0.69
C THR A 234 22.38 9.80 0.41
N ARG A 235 21.21 9.90 1.06
CA ARG A 235 20.91 10.84 2.14
C ARG A 235 20.25 10.13 3.32
N PRO A 236 20.93 9.09 3.89
CA PRO A 236 20.39 8.31 5.00
C PRO A 236 20.38 9.12 6.30
N PRO A 237 19.64 8.66 7.32
CA PRO A 237 19.83 9.14 8.67
C PRO A 237 21.26 8.89 9.13
N THR A 238 21.90 9.89 9.73
CA THR A 238 23.30 9.81 10.19
C THR A 238 23.40 9.84 11.71
N GLY A 239 24.39 9.12 12.23
CA GLY A 239 24.80 9.19 13.64
C GLY A 239 25.61 10.44 13.96
N ALA A 240 26.05 10.58 15.22
CA ALA A 240 26.91 11.67 15.66
C ALA A 240 28.29 11.69 14.99
N ASP A 241 28.73 10.56 14.47
CA ASP A 241 29.96 10.36 13.70
C ASP A 241 29.80 10.68 12.20
N GLY A 242 28.60 11.09 11.77
CA GLY A 242 28.28 11.35 10.36
C GLY A 242 28.10 10.09 9.51
N GLN A 243 28.19 8.89 10.10
CA GLN A 243 27.98 7.64 9.37
C GLN A 243 26.48 7.30 9.29
N ALA A 244 26.09 6.53 8.26
CA ALA A 244 24.74 6.05 8.11
C ALA A 244 24.31 5.19 9.32
N MET A 245 23.33 5.66 10.06
CA MET A 245 22.79 5.01 11.26
C MET A 245 21.66 4.05 10.96
N ALA A 246 20.91 4.31 9.91
CA ALA A 246 19.77 3.49 9.52
C ALA A 246 19.84 3.10 8.04
N VAL A 247 19.28 1.94 7.73
CA VAL A 247 19.06 1.44 6.37
C VAL A 247 17.64 0.92 6.26
N ALA A 248 16.96 1.20 5.15
CA ALA A 248 15.69 0.60 4.83
C ALA A 248 15.89 -0.60 3.90
N THR A 249 15.01 -1.60 4.01
CA THR A 249 15.08 -2.80 3.18
C THR A 249 13.73 -3.36 2.81
N GLY A 250 13.70 -4.13 1.74
CA GLY A 250 12.49 -4.78 1.22
C GLY A 250 11.45 -3.76 0.73
N ALA A 251 10.18 -4.03 0.99
CA ALA A 251 9.11 -3.14 0.52
C ALA A 251 9.17 -1.74 1.16
N ALA A 252 9.79 -1.58 2.34
CA ALA A 252 10.10 -0.27 2.92
C ALA A 252 11.15 0.52 2.11
N ASN A 253 11.95 -0.15 1.29
CA ASN A 253 12.89 0.43 0.34
C ASN A 253 12.35 0.45 -1.11
N GLY A 254 11.08 0.10 -1.31
CA GLY A 254 10.41 0.07 -2.61
C GLY A 254 10.63 -1.21 -3.42
N MET A 255 11.21 -2.26 -2.83
CA MET A 255 11.33 -3.58 -3.46
C MET A 255 10.04 -4.36 -3.20
N LEU A 256 9.30 -4.73 -4.24
CA LEU A 256 7.97 -5.34 -4.09
C LEU A 256 7.96 -6.84 -4.43
N MET A 257 8.83 -7.29 -5.32
CA MET A 257 8.96 -8.72 -5.65
C MET A 257 9.80 -9.46 -4.63
N THR A 258 9.44 -10.69 -4.29
CA THR A 258 10.12 -11.50 -3.25
C THR A 258 11.63 -11.63 -3.48
N ALA A 259 12.05 -11.88 -4.71
CA ALA A 259 13.48 -11.96 -5.06
C ALA A 259 14.22 -10.64 -4.79
N GLU A 260 13.61 -9.50 -5.17
CA GLU A 260 14.17 -8.17 -4.89
C GLU A 260 14.26 -7.91 -3.38
N VAL A 261 13.20 -8.25 -2.62
CA VAL A 261 13.15 -8.10 -1.16
C VAL A 261 14.26 -8.88 -0.48
N LEU A 262 14.46 -10.13 -0.87
CA LEU A 262 15.50 -10.99 -0.29
C LEU A 262 16.91 -10.50 -0.63
N ALA A 263 17.14 -10.07 -1.87
CA ALA A 263 18.44 -9.52 -2.30
C ALA A 263 18.76 -8.21 -1.55
N ASP A 264 17.80 -7.32 -1.43
CA ASP A 264 17.94 -6.05 -0.72
C ASP A 264 18.17 -6.25 0.79
N ALA A 265 17.42 -7.18 1.41
CA ALA A 265 17.60 -7.52 2.83
C ALA A 265 18.97 -8.16 3.11
N HIS A 266 19.44 -9.03 2.22
CA HIS A 266 20.77 -9.64 2.31
C HIS A 266 21.87 -8.56 2.24
N ALA A 267 21.77 -7.64 1.29
CA ALA A 267 22.71 -6.52 1.18
C ALA A 267 22.64 -5.58 2.40
N ALA A 268 21.44 -5.22 2.86
CA ALA A 268 21.23 -4.38 4.03
C ALA A 268 21.84 -4.99 5.31
N ALA A 269 21.81 -6.30 5.44
CA ALA A 269 22.41 -7.03 6.56
C ALA A 269 23.96 -7.14 6.45
N GLY A 270 24.57 -6.72 5.34
CA GLY A 270 25.99 -6.91 5.07
C GLY A 270 26.34 -8.34 4.69
N GLY A 271 25.40 -9.05 4.09
CA GLY A 271 25.56 -10.44 3.66
C GLY A 271 26.69 -10.59 2.64
N THR A 272 27.45 -11.68 2.75
CA THR A 272 28.50 -12.06 1.82
C THR A 272 28.07 -13.31 1.05
N GLY A 273 28.29 -13.34 -0.25
CA GLY A 273 27.82 -14.44 -1.13
C GLY A 273 26.45 -14.16 -1.77
N PRO A 274 25.83 -15.16 -2.41
CA PRO A 274 24.55 -14.97 -3.09
C PRO A 274 23.39 -14.80 -2.08
N ALA A 275 22.47 -13.88 -2.42
CA ALA A 275 21.22 -13.77 -1.69
C ALA A 275 20.35 -15.03 -1.87
N PRO A 276 19.42 -15.32 -0.95
CA PRO A 276 18.44 -16.38 -1.16
C PRO A 276 17.63 -16.13 -2.43
N GLY A 277 17.59 -17.14 -3.33
CA GLY A 277 16.79 -17.06 -4.56
C GLY A 277 15.32 -17.28 -4.24
N ALA A 278 14.45 -16.59 -4.95
CA ALA A 278 13.01 -16.80 -4.92
C ALA A 278 12.48 -16.86 -6.35
N ASP A 279 11.55 -17.78 -6.58
CA ASP A 279 10.82 -17.90 -7.82
C ASP A 279 9.45 -17.25 -7.66
N GLY A 280 9.05 -16.42 -8.57
CA GLY A 280 7.74 -15.76 -8.60
C GLY A 280 7.52 -15.09 -9.95
N PRO A 281 6.28 -14.79 -10.31
CA PRO A 281 5.98 -14.14 -11.57
C PRO A 281 6.52 -12.71 -11.60
N ASP A 282 7.06 -12.31 -12.75
CA ASP A 282 7.41 -10.92 -13.01
C ASP A 282 6.14 -10.06 -13.04
N GLU A 283 6.23 -8.86 -12.49
CA GLU A 283 5.14 -7.89 -12.50
C GLU A 283 5.40 -6.77 -13.51
N ALA A 284 4.37 -6.41 -14.26
CA ALA A 284 4.41 -5.28 -15.18
C ALA A 284 4.44 -3.95 -14.40
N PRO A 285 4.98 -2.86 -15.01
CA PRO A 285 4.98 -1.55 -14.39
C PRO A 285 3.58 -1.07 -13.99
N ILE A 286 3.50 -0.36 -12.89
CA ILE A 286 2.28 0.32 -12.45
C ILE A 286 1.98 1.51 -13.38
N GLN A 287 0.69 1.78 -13.61
CA GLN A 287 0.25 3.04 -14.19
C GLN A 287 -0.33 3.91 -13.07
N PRO A 288 0.25 5.08 -12.76
CA PRO A 288 -0.29 5.98 -11.76
C PRO A 288 -1.74 6.39 -12.07
N VAL A 289 -2.64 6.25 -11.09
CA VAL A 289 -4.04 6.65 -11.19
C VAL A 289 -4.42 7.38 -9.91
N TRP A 290 -4.53 8.71 -9.99
CA TRP A 290 -4.91 9.54 -8.84
C TRP A 290 -6.41 9.79 -8.76
N MET A 291 -7.08 9.66 -9.90
CA MET A 291 -8.52 9.78 -10.05
C MET A 291 -9.04 8.83 -11.12
N MET A 292 -10.20 8.26 -10.91
CA MET A 292 -10.83 7.31 -11.84
C MET A 292 -12.28 7.70 -12.09
N PRO A 293 -12.68 7.91 -13.35
CA PRO A 293 -11.82 8.05 -14.53
C PRO A 293 -11.05 9.36 -14.54
N GLN A 294 -9.97 9.43 -15.34
CA GLN A 294 -9.04 10.56 -15.34
C GLN A 294 -9.70 11.89 -15.71
N GLY A 295 -10.61 11.90 -16.68
CA GLY A 295 -11.37 13.10 -17.13
C GLY A 295 -12.68 13.32 -16.38
N ALA A 296 -12.88 12.76 -15.19
CA ALA A 296 -14.14 12.86 -14.45
C ALA A 296 -14.57 14.31 -14.20
N GLY A 297 -15.82 14.64 -14.52
CA GLY A 297 -16.43 15.93 -14.18
C GLY A 297 -16.74 16.06 -12.68
N TYR A 298 -17.07 17.28 -12.22
CA TYR A 298 -17.32 17.62 -10.82
C TYR A 298 -18.31 16.67 -10.11
N ALA A 299 -19.38 16.26 -10.78
CA ALA A 299 -20.40 15.37 -10.20
C ALA A 299 -19.85 14.00 -9.75
N LYS A 300 -18.74 13.55 -10.34
CA LYS A 300 -18.03 12.32 -9.95
C LYS A 300 -16.91 12.64 -8.94
N ARG A 301 -16.13 13.70 -9.18
CA ARG A 301 -15.03 14.14 -8.30
C ARG A 301 -15.50 14.46 -6.88
N SER A 302 -16.68 15.05 -6.75
CA SER A 302 -17.32 15.36 -5.45
C SER A 302 -17.85 14.12 -4.71
N LYS A 303 -17.67 12.91 -5.28
CA LYS A 303 -18.03 11.60 -4.68
C LYS A 303 -16.86 10.61 -4.73
N ALA A 304 -15.69 11.05 -5.13
CA ALA A 304 -14.44 10.28 -5.12
C ALA A 304 -13.63 10.68 -3.90
N TRP A 305 -13.57 9.81 -2.92
CA TRP A 305 -12.98 10.07 -1.61
C TRP A 305 -11.47 9.78 -1.62
N LEU A 306 -10.72 10.67 -0.99
CA LEU A 306 -9.28 10.54 -0.73
C LEU A 306 -9.04 10.18 0.73
N ASP A 307 -9.65 10.90 1.66
CA ASP A 307 -9.58 10.66 3.09
C ASP A 307 -10.98 10.29 3.62
N PHE A 308 -11.11 9.04 4.06
CA PHE A 308 -12.38 8.50 4.54
C PHE A 308 -12.69 8.91 5.98
N GLN A 309 -11.70 9.41 6.74
CA GLN A 309 -11.87 9.81 8.14
C GLN A 309 -12.24 11.30 8.26
N ASN A 310 -11.67 12.14 7.38
CA ASN A 310 -11.94 13.58 7.36
C ASN A 310 -12.84 14.01 6.19
N ASP A 311 -13.44 13.06 5.48
CA ASP A 311 -14.38 13.32 4.37
C ASP A 311 -13.78 14.18 3.24
N VAL A 312 -12.47 14.06 2.97
CA VAL A 312 -11.81 14.83 1.89
C VAL A 312 -11.94 14.10 0.56
N LYS A 313 -12.34 14.84 -0.47
CA LYS A 313 -12.61 14.35 -1.82
C LYS A 313 -11.61 14.93 -2.83
N VAL A 314 -11.58 14.34 -4.01
CA VAL A 314 -10.80 14.87 -5.14
C VAL A 314 -11.17 16.32 -5.45
N SER A 315 -12.48 16.67 -5.42
CA SER A 315 -12.95 18.05 -5.63
C SER A 315 -12.40 19.05 -4.62
N ASP A 316 -12.13 18.62 -3.38
CA ASP A 316 -11.69 19.53 -2.32
C ASP A 316 -10.20 19.90 -2.50
N ILE A 317 -9.38 18.93 -2.94
CA ILE A 317 -7.98 19.19 -3.30
C ILE A 317 -7.89 20.08 -4.55
N GLN A 318 -8.75 19.84 -5.54
CA GLN A 318 -8.80 20.70 -6.73
C GLN A 318 -9.28 22.12 -6.41
N LEU A 319 -10.22 22.27 -5.48
CA LEU A 319 -10.61 23.58 -4.96
C LEU A 319 -9.43 24.26 -4.26
N ALA A 320 -8.69 23.53 -3.42
CA ALA A 320 -7.48 24.08 -2.79
C ALA A 320 -6.48 24.61 -3.83
N ALA A 321 -6.25 23.89 -4.94
CA ALA A 321 -5.40 24.36 -6.04
C ALA A 321 -5.96 25.65 -6.68
N GLN A 322 -7.26 25.73 -6.91
CA GLN A 322 -7.92 26.94 -7.46
C GLN A 322 -7.84 28.16 -6.52
N GLU A 323 -7.85 27.92 -5.20
CA GLU A 323 -7.66 28.95 -4.16
C GLU A 323 -6.17 29.34 -3.97
N GLY A 324 -5.25 28.80 -4.78
CA GLY A 324 -3.84 29.17 -4.81
C GLY A 324 -2.95 28.38 -3.83
N TYR A 325 -3.39 27.24 -3.32
CA TYR A 325 -2.54 26.38 -2.51
C TYR A 325 -1.68 25.48 -3.42
N GLU A 326 -0.43 25.87 -3.63
CA GLU A 326 0.53 25.16 -4.49
C GLU A 326 1.31 24.08 -3.74
N SER A 327 1.43 24.19 -2.42
CA SER A 327 2.12 23.21 -1.57
C SER A 327 1.15 22.21 -0.97
N VAL A 328 1.49 20.93 -1.06
CA VAL A 328 0.67 19.86 -0.45
C VAL A 328 0.47 20.05 1.05
N GLU A 329 1.47 20.57 1.79
CA GLU A 329 1.36 20.84 3.22
C GLU A 329 0.32 21.93 3.54
N HIS A 330 0.16 22.92 2.66
CA HIS A 330 -0.89 23.94 2.80
C HIS A 330 -2.25 23.40 2.37
N ALA A 331 -2.34 22.68 1.26
CA ALA A 331 -3.57 22.03 0.82
C ALA A 331 -4.11 21.04 1.87
N LYS A 332 -3.23 20.28 2.54
CA LYS A 332 -3.58 19.40 3.67
C LYS A 332 -4.21 20.16 4.84
N ARG A 333 -3.65 21.30 5.24
CA ARG A 333 -4.22 22.12 6.33
C ARG A 333 -5.54 22.76 5.95
N TYR A 334 -5.68 23.18 4.70
CA TYR A 334 -6.92 23.73 4.17
C TYR A 334 -8.07 22.71 4.13
N THR A 335 -7.76 21.46 3.71
CA THR A 335 -8.75 20.40 3.52
C THR A 335 -8.85 19.40 4.67
N THR A 336 -7.93 19.43 5.62
CA THR A 336 -7.71 18.42 6.66
C THR A 336 -7.26 17.04 6.16
N LEU A 337 -6.81 16.94 4.90
CA LEU A 337 -6.31 15.70 4.29
C LEU A 337 -5.20 15.06 5.15
N GLY A 338 -5.37 13.78 5.51
CA GLY A 338 -4.37 13.03 6.24
C GLY A 338 -4.08 13.51 7.67
N MET A 339 -5.03 14.23 8.28
CA MET A 339 -4.91 14.75 9.65
C MET A 339 -5.68 13.92 10.69
N ALA A 340 -6.31 12.83 10.28
CA ALA A 340 -7.01 11.91 11.17
C ALA A 340 -6.09 10.84 11.78
N THR A 341 -6.66 9.83 12.45
CA THR A 341 -5.92 8.80 13.20
C THR A 341 -4.97 7.96 12.35
N ASP A 342 -5.25 7.75 11.07
CA ASP A 342 -4.35 7.03 10.15
C ASP A 342 -3.13 7.87 9.73
N GLN A 343 -3.12 9.16 10.04
CA GLN A 343 -2.06 10.13 9.71
C GLN A 343 -1.73 10.14 8.21
N GLY A 344 -2.76 9.96 7.37
CA GLY A 344 -2.67 10.02 5.92
C GLY A 344 -2.07 8.79 5.24
N LYS A 345 -2.03 7.64 5.93
CA LYS A 345 -1.49 6.40 5.35
C LYS A 345 -2.19 5.98 4.06
N LEU A 346 -3.51 6.19 3.97
CA LEU A 346 -4.30 5.86 2.79
C LEU A 346 -4.51 7.05 1.84
N SER A 347 -4.38 8.28 2.32
CA SER A 347 -4.84 9.48 1.60
C SER A 347 -3.74 10.37 1.03
N ASN A 348 -2.60 10.51 1.74
CA ASN A 348 -1.62 11.56 1.43
C ASN A 348 -1.06 11.49 0.01
N ILE A 349 -0.69 10.29 -0.47
CA ILE A 349 -0.07 10.15 -1.80
C ILE A 349 -1.10 10.42 -2.91
N ASN A 350 -2.32 9.94 -2.77
CA ASN A 350 -3.38 10.21 -3.74
C ASN A 350 -3.75 11.69 -3.76
N GLY A 351 -3.85 12.34 -2.59
CA GLY A 351 -4.09 13.79 -2.52
C GLY A 351 -2.96 14.61 -3.12
N LEU A 352 -1.71 14.20 -2.92
CA LEU A 352 -0.54 14.81 -3.55
C LEU A 352 -0.59 14.67 -5.08
N GLY A 353 -0.92 13.48 -5.60
CA GLY A 353 -1.07 13.25 -7.03
C GLY A 353 -2.19 14.10 -7.65
N VAL A 354 -3.35 14.19 -6.97
CA VAL A 354 -4.47 15.05 -7.41
C VAL A 354 -4.07 16.53 -7.42
N LEU A 355 -3.29 16.99 -6.43
CA LEU A 355 -2.81 18.38 -6.39
C LEU A 355 -1.82 18.65 -7.53
N ALA A 356 -0.88 17.74 -7.75
CA ALA A 356 0.10 17.85 -8.82
C ALA A 356 -0.58 17.93 -10.21
N ASP A 357 -1.54 17.04 -10.48
CA ASP A 357 -2.35 17.06 -11.70
C ASP A 357 -3.13 18.40 -11.85
N ALA A 358 -3.73 18.91 -10.78
CA ALA A 358 -4.50 20.15 -10.80
C ALA A 358 -3.63 21.39 -11.08
N LEU A 359 -2.37 21.36 -10.67
CA LEU A 359 -1.39 22.44 -10.88
C LEU A 359 -0.56 22.25 -12.17
N GLY A 360 -0.68 21.11 -12.85
CA GLY A 360 0.16 20.77 -14.01
C GLY A 360 1.64 20.64 -13.65
N GLN A 361 1.94 20.13 -12.44
CA GLN A 361 3.29 19.97 -11.89
C GLN A 361 3.63 18.51 -11.64
N GLU A 362 4.92 18.21 -11.57
CA GLU A 362 5.39 16.89 -11.13
C GLU A 362 5.21 16.74 -9.61
N ILE A 363 5.00 15.52 -9.15
CA ILE A 363 4.77 15.21 -7.73
C ILE A 363 5.85 15.80 -6.80
N PRO A 364 7.17 15.68 -7.07
CA PRO A 364 8.19 16.27 -6.22
C PRO A 364 8.13 17.81 -6.11
N GLN A 365 7.54 18.50 -7.09
CA GLN A 365 7.45 19.96 -7.10
C GLN A 365 6.41 20.50 -6.12
N VAL A 366 5.30 19.79 -5.93
CA VAL A 366 4.25 20.18 -4.97
C VAL A 366 4.56 19.75 -3.53
N GLY A 367 5.62 18.99 -3.31
CA GLY A 367 6.14 18.63 -2.00
C GLY A 367 6.33 17.14 -1.80
N THR A 368 6.83 16.78 -0.62
CA THR A 368 7.06 15.41 -0.19
C THR A 368 6.25 15.14 1.06
N THR A 369 4.96 14.86 0.92
CA THR A 369 4.19 14.44 2.07
C THR A 369 4.00 12.93 2.04
N THR A 370 4.50 12.31 3.06
CA THR A 370 4.19 10.92 3.40
C THR A 370 3.37 10.91 4.68
N PHE A 371 2.94 9.77 5.12
CA PHE A 371 2.31 9.64 6.44
C PHE A 371 3.39 9.74 7.55
N ARG A 372 2.96 10.06 8.75
CA ARG A 372 3.80 10.24 9.94
C ARG A 372 3.67 9.08 10.92
#